data_728dd3e71475e96fe6940b747f1879f9
#
_entry.id   728dd3e71475e96fe6940b747f1879f9
#
_cell.length_a   1.000
_cell.length_b   1.000
_cell.length_c   1.000
_cell.angle_alpha   90.00
_cell.angle_beta   90.00
_cell.angle_gamma   90.00
#
_symmetry.space_group_name_H-M   'P 1'
#
loop_
_entity.id
_entity.type
_entity.pdbx_description
1 polymer ?
#
loop_
_entity_poly.entity_id
_entity_poly.type
_entity_poly.pdbx_seq_one_letter_code
_entity_poly.pdbx_strand_id
1 'polypeptide(L)'
;MKQFIKLFLCLTLCFSCAVTAPIIFSEVNELFENNAVVELNIPKAEGNTEQSEAINKVITNHIANMLVFLEEPSDTLQLNYAINKFDSEFKRFKEEFEESAMVWDASFDGEVTYQSSELISIAINGYVNSGGAHGNSNVTFFNFDASGKRLSFNDIFENQDALTSLVNSYFEAETEGSNINYFFGEEFHLPANIGFNDEGVIFFYNVYEIASYADGITEFTIPFDEIDSYLKLY
;
A
#
# COMPACT_ATOMS: atom_id res chain seq x y z
N MET A 1 67.10 27.57 25.98
CA MET A 1 65.82 27.88 25.29
C MET A 1 65.34 26.60 24.60
N LYS A 2 64.34 25.95 25.17
CA LYS A 2 63.75 24.72 24.58
C LYS A 2 62.43 25.14 23.86
N GLN A 3 62.40 24.98 22.53
CA GLN A 3 61.19 25.21 21.73
C GLN A 3 60.27 23.95 21.85
N PHE A 4 59.09 24.13 22.39
CA PHE A 4 58.01 23.12 22.33
C PHE A 4 57.22 23.25 21.02
N ILE A 5 57.42 22.29 20.11
CA ILE A 5 56.61 22.11 18.94
C ILE A 5 55.29 21.48 19.37
N LYS A 6 54.17 22.23 19.35
CA LYS A 6 52.84 21.68 19.53
C LYS A 6 52.36 21.11 18.19
N LEU A 7 52.36 19.77 18.12
CA LEU A 7 51.78 19.03 17.00
C LEU A 7 50.22 19.11 17.14
N PHE A 8 49.59 19.87 16.28
CA PHE A 8 48.13 19.98 16.22
C PHE A 8 47.62 18.85 15.30
N LEU A 9 47.11 17.74 15.90
CA LEU A 9 46.54 16.62 15.19
C LEU A 9 45.12 17.00 14.77
N CYS A 10 44.93 17.44 13.52
CA CYS A 10 43.59 17.61 12.91
C CYS A 10 42.94 16.25 12.68
N LEU A 11 42.01 15.87 13.55
CA LEU A 11 41.14 14.71 13.36
C LEU A 11 40.04 15.09 12.33
N THR A 12 40.25 14.79 11.07
CA THR A 12 39.21 14.91 10.04
C THR A 12 38.21 13.76 10.24
N LEU A 13 37.07 14.06 10.84
CA LEU A 13 35.91 13.17 10.85
C LEU A 13 35.36 13.11 9.41
N CYS A 14 35.72 12.06 8.68
CA CYS A 14 35.06 11.70 7.45
C CYS A 14 33.66 11.18 7.81
N PHE A 15 32.66 12.03 7.68
CA PHE A 15 31.28 11.54 7.60
C PHE A 15 31.14 10.81 6.27
N SER A 16 31.26 9.49 6.29
CA SER A 16 30.82 8.64 5.19
C SER A 16 29.30 8.69 5.19
N CYS A 17 28.72 9.41 4.27
CA CYS A 17 27.33 9.14 3.89
C CYS A 17 27.33 7.71 3.35
N ALA A 18 26.82 6.76 4.12
CA ALA A 18 26.52 5.44 3.62
C ALA A 18 25.36 5.62 2.60
N VAL A 19 25.68 5.57 1.33
CA VAL A 19 24.67 5.41 0.28
C VAL A 19 24.12 4.01 0.48
N THR A 20 22.91 3.92 1.03
CA THR A 20 22.20 2.65 1.14
C THR A 20 21.93 2.15 -0.28
N ALA A 21 22.31 0.91 -0.57
CA ALA A 21 21.98 0.30 -1.86
C ALA A 21 20.45 0.25 -2.02
N PRO A 22 19.92 0.49 -3.22
CA PRO A 22 18.50 0.42 -3.45
C PRO A 22 17.97 -0.98 -3.08
N ILE A 23 16.79 -1.03 -2.48
CA ILE A 23 16.10 -2.29 -2.19
C ILE A 23 15.75 -2.95 -3.53
N ILE A 24 16.06 -4.23 -3.64
CA ILE A 24 15.72 -5.04 -4.81
C ILE A 24 14.44 -5.80 -4.48
N PHE A 25 13.54 -5.89 -5.44
CA PHE A 25 12.32 -6.68 -5.31
C PHE A 25 12.38 -7.89 -6.24
N SER A 26 11.89 -9.03 -5.76
CA SER A 26 11.54 -10.21 -6.55
C SER A 26 10.02 -10.40 -6.53
N GLU A 27 9.51 -11.22 -7.40
CA GLU A 27 8.10 -11.62 -7.39
C GLU A 27 7.93 -12.92 -6.63
N VAL A 28 6.91 -12.96 -5.77
CA VAL A 28 6.41 -14.17 -5.13
C VAL A 28 5.15 -14.59 -5.87
N ASN A 29 5.17 -15.77 -6.48
CA ASN A 29 4.02 -16.36 -7.15
C ASN A 29 3.70 -17.67 -6.45
N GLU A 30 2.67 -17.66 -5.60
CA GLU A 30 2.27 -18.82 -4.80
C GLU A 30 0.78 -19.10 -4.98
N LEU A 31 0.43 -20.37 -5.15
CA LEU A 31 -0.94 -20.86 -5.21
C LEU A 31 -1.17 -21.88 -4.09
N PHE A 32 -2.10 -21.54 -3.21
CA PHE A 32 -2.60 -22.45 -2.16
C PHE A 32 -3.97 -22.98 -2.60
N GLU A 33 -4.03 -24.25 -2.93
CA GLU A 33 -5.23 -24.91 -3.42
C GLU A 33 -5.50 -26.18 -2.60
N ASN A 34 -6.30 -26.02 -1.54
CA ASN A 34 -6.76 -27.09 -0.68
C ASN A 34 -8.30 -27.18 -0.72
N ASN A 35 -8.99 -26.67 0.32
CA ASN A 35 -10.44 -26.53 0.29
C ASN A 35 -10.83 -25.21 -0.39
N ALA A 36 -10.23 -24.10 0.04
CA ALA A 36 -10.31 -22.79 -0.60
C ALA A 36 -9.10 -22.55 -1.53
N VAL A 37 -9.17 -21.52 -2.36
CA VAL A 37 -8.08 -21.10 -3.22
C VAL A 37 -7.54 -19.74 -2.77
N VAL A 38 -6.21 -19.63 -2.61
CA VAL A 38 -5.54 -18.34 -2.37
C VAL A 38 -4.37 -18.22 -3.33
N GLU A 39 -4.37 -17.18 -4.15
CA GLU A 39 -3.31 -16.85 -5.10
C GLU A 39 -2.57 -15.59 -4.67
N LEU A 40 -1.25 -15.64 -4.68
CA LEU A 40 -0.36 -14.52 -4.34
C LEU A 40 0.59 -14.27 -5.51
N ASN A 41 0.55 -13.06 -6.06
CA ASN A 41 1.49 -12.55 -7.06
C ASN A 41 1.97 -11.18 -6.55
N ILE A 42 2.91 -11.16 -5.61
CA ILE A 42 3.26 -9.95 -4.87
C ILE A 42 4.75 -9.66 -4.87
N PRO A 43 5.16 -8.38 -4.83
CA PRO A 43 6.56 -8.02 -4.69
C PRO A 43 7.07 -8.37 -3.30
N LYS A 44 8.30 -8.90 -3.24
CA LYS A 44 9.03 -9.18 -2.02
C LYS A 44 10.34 -8.41 -2.01
N ALA A 45 10.53 -7.58 -1.02
CA ALA A 45 11.80 -6.91 -0.79
C ALA A 45 12.88 -7.93 -0.41
N GLU A 46 13.98 -7.95 -1.18
CA GLU A 46 15.07 -8.92 -1.02
C GLU A 46 16.11 -8.47 0.01
N GLY A 47 16.85 -9.45 0.53
CA GLY A 47 17.86 -9.26 1.56
C GLY A 47 17.30 -9.51 2.97
N ASN A 48 18.21 -9.60 3.93
CA ASN A 48 17.89 -9.79 5.35
C ASN A 48 18.21 -8.51 6.13
N THR A 49 17.72 -7.38 5.65
CA THR A 49 17.86 -6.07 6.29
C THR A 49 16.59 -5.72 7.04
N GLU A 50 16.70 -4.86 8.06
CA GLU A 50 15.53 -4.33 8.77
C GLU A 50 14.52 -3.70 7.81
N GLN A 51 15.01 -3.05 6.74
CA GLN A 51 14.16 -2.41 5.73
C GLN A 51 13.33 -3.43 4.95
N SER A 52 13.98 -4.46 4.39
CA SER A 52 13.27 -5.49 3.61
C SER A 52 12.29 -6.27 4.48
N GLU A 53 12.65 -6.59 5.73
CA GLU A 53 11.77 -7.27 6.68
C GLU A 53 10.56 -6.40 7.05
N ALA A 54 10.77 -5.09 7.26
CA ALA A 54 9.67 -4.17 7.60
C ALA A 54 8.67 -4.04 6.45
N ILE A 55 9.14 -3.86 5.20
CA ILE A 55 8.28 -3.79 4.01
C ILE A 55 7.49 -5.09 3.85
N ASN A 56 8.18 -6.24 3.84
CA ASN A 56 7.54 -7.54 3.66
C ASN A 56 6.50 -7.82 4.75
N LYS A 57 6.80 -7.43 6.00
CA LYS A 57 5.87 -7.57 7.12
C LYS A 57 4.59 -6.76 6.91
N VAL A 58 4.69 -5.51 6.45
CA VAL A 58 3.53 -4.66 6.20
C VAL A 58 2.64 -5.27 5.13
N ILE A 59 3.23 -5.68 3.99
CA ILE A 59 2.48 -6.27 2.86
C ILE A 59 1.81 -7.59 3.28
N THR A 60 2.57 -8.51 3.85
CA THR A 60 2.02 -9.83 4.24
C THR A 60 0.99 -9.74 5.36
N ASN A 61 1.16 -8.79 6.28
CA ASN A 61 0.18 -8.53 7.34
C ASN A 61 -1.13 -7.94 6.78
N HIS A 62 -1.06 -7.04 5.79
CA HIS A 62 -2.24 -6.51 5.11
C HIS A 62 -3.05 -7.64 4.46
N ILE A 63 -2.40 -8.49 3.66
CA ILE A 63 -3.04 -9.66 3.02
C ILE A 63 -3.67 -10.58 4.08
N ALA A 64 -2.95 -10.85 5.17
CA ALA A 64 -3.46 -11.67 6.26
C ALA A 64 -4.73 -11.09 6.88
N ASN A 65 -4.80 -9.76 7.09
CA ASN A 65 -5.99 -9.10 7.62
C ASN A 65 -7.17 -9.16 6.63
N MET A 66 -6.94 -9.10 5.32
CA MET A 66 -8.00 -9.26 4.32
C MET A 66 -8.59 -10.68 4.33
N LEU A 67 -7.78 -11.71 4.59
CA LEU A 67 -8.23 -13.11 4.64
C LEU A 67 -9.00 -13.47 5.93
N VAL A 68 -8.74 -12.75 7.03
CA VAL A 68 -9.29 -13.09 8.34
C VAL A 68 -10.23 -12.01 8.84
N PHE A 69 -11.38 -11.85 8.35
CA PHE A 69 -12.41 -10.87 8.72
C PHE A 69 -12.46 -10.55 10.23
N LEU A 70 -11.47 -9.80 10.71
CA LEU A 70 -11.41 -9.30 12.09
C LEU A 70 -12.19 -7.99 12.20
N GLU A 71 -12.82 -7.72 13.35
CA GLU A 71 -13.46 -6.43 13.64
C GLU A 71 -12.43 -5.29 13.59
N GLU A 72 -11.20 -5.54 14.09
CA GLU A 72 -10.09 -4.58 14.05
C GLU A 72 -8.84 -5.26 13.44
N PRO A 73 -8.11 -4.56 12.54
CA PRO A 73 -6.87 -5.07 11.97
C PRO A 73 -5.82 -5.39 13.04
N SER A 74 -5.02 -6.42 12.82
CA SER A 74 -3.96 -6.85 13.73
C SER A 74 -2.57 -6.70 13.10
N ASP A 75 -1.66 -5.96 13.72
CA ASP A 75 -0.28 -5.76 13.26
C ASP A 75 0.62 -7.01 13.40
N THR A 76 0.10 -8.07 14.03
CA THR A 76 0.85 -9.29 14.33
C THR A 76 0.33 -10.53 13.61
N LEU A 77 -0.69 -10.37 12.76
CA LEU A 77 -1.29 -11.48 12.04
C LEU A 77 -0.30 -12.04 11.01
N GLN A 78 -0.09 -13.34 11.06
CA GLN A 78 0.84 -14.03 10.15
C GLN A 78 0.09 -14.54 8.92
N LEU A 79 0.68 -14.35 7.73
CA LEU A 79 0.06 -14.72 6.46
C LEU A 79 -0.29 -16.22 6.39
N ASN A 80 0.63 -17.10 6.77
CA ASN A 80 0.38 -18.54 6.77
C ASN A 80 -0.76 -18.94 7.72
N TYR A 81 -0.89 -18.28 8.87
CA TYR A 81 -2.02 -18.49 9.76
C TYR A 81 -3.33 -18.07 9.10
N ALA A 82 -3.35 -16.91 8.47
CA ALA A 82 -4.54 -16.36 7.80
C ALA A 82 -5.00 -17.26 6.64
N ILE A 83 -4.09 -17.74 5.80
CA ILE A 83 -4.40 -18.69 4.71
C ILE A 83 -4.99 -19.98 5.27
N ASN A 84 -4.36 -20.59 6.29
CA ASN A 84 -4.89 -21.80 6.90
C ASN A 84 -6.26 -21.58 7.57
N LYS A 85 -6.47 -20.42 8.15
CA LYS A 85 -7.76 -20.07 8.77
C LYS A 85 -8.84 -19.92 7.71
N PHE A 86 -8.59 -19.19 6.62
CA PHE A 86 -9.50 -19.02 5.49
C PHE A 86 -9.91 -20.39 4.91
N ASP A 87 -8.95 -21.27 4.66
CA ASP A 87 -9.17 -22.62 4.18
C ASP A 87 -10.02 -23.46 5.14
N SER A 88 -9.69 -23.44 6.43
CA SER A 88 -10.41 -24.24 7.44
C SER A 88 -11.83 -23.72 7.70
N GLU A 89 -12.07 -22.42 7.60
CA GLU A 89 -13.40 -21.84 7.70
C GLU A 89 -14.26 -22.21 6.49
N PHE A 90 -13.70 -22.21 5.30
CA PHE A 90 -14.40 -22.70 4.11
C PHE A 90 -14.75 -24.20 4.23
N LYS A 91 -13.80 -25.02 4.70
CA LYS A 91 -14.08 -26.43 4.94
C LYS A 91 -15.27 -26.61 5.89
N ARG A 92 -15.29 -25.88 7.02
CA ARG A 92 -16.42 -25.91 7.97
C ARG A 92 -17.72 -25.46 7.32
N PHE A 93 -17.69 -24.40 6.50
CA PHE A 93 -18.86 -23.94 5.75
C PHE A 93 -19.40 -25.05 4.82
N LYS A 94 -18.52 -25.77 4.11
CA LYS A 94 -18.93 -26.90 3.24
C LYS A 94 -19.50 -28.08 4.01
N GLU A 95 -19.02 -28.34 5.22
CA GLU A 95 -19.57 -29.39 6.10
C GLU A 95 -20.98 -29.02 6.61
N GLU A 96 -21.24 -27.74 6.83
CA GLU A 96 -22.57 -27.25 7.26
C GLU A 96 -23.56 -27.09 6.09
N PHE A 97 -23.07 -26.75 4.90
CA PHE A 97 -23.84 -26.50 3.69
C PHE A 97 -23.37 -27.39 2.53
N GLU A 98 -23.50 -28.70 2.66
CA GLU A 98 -22.96 -29.70 1.74
C GLU A 98 -23.40 -29.50 0.27
N GLU A 99 -24.64 -29.02 0.04
CA GLU A 99 -25.19 -28.78 -1.30
C GLU A 99 -24.79 -27.42 -1.88
N SER A 100 -24.09 -26.55 -1.14
CA SER A 100 -23.66 -25.26 -1.63
C SER A 100 -22.64 -25.40 -2.75
N ALA A 101 -22.92 -24.76 -3.89
CA ALA A 101 -21.96 -24.67 -5.01
C ALA A 101 -20.90 -23.56 -4.82
N MET A 102 -20.96 -22.82 -3.73
CA MET A 102 -20.01 -21.73 -3.45
C MET A 102 -18.59 -22.28 -3.34
N VAL A 103 -17.66 -21.49 -3.87
CA VAL A 103 -16.21 -21.66 -3.70
C VAL A 103 -15.70 -20.40 -3.02
N TRP A 104 -14.81 -20.57 -2.04
CA TRP A 104 -14.10 -19.42 -1.47
C TRP A 104 -12.75 -19.31 -2.17
N ASP A 105 -12.50 -18.11 -2.66
CA ASP A 105 -11.26 -17.78 -3.36
C ASP A 105 -10.78 -16.39 -2.99
N ALA A 106 -9.47 -16.20 -3.02
CA ALA A 106 -8.82 -14.92 -2.83
C ALA A 106 -7.62 -14.81 -3.78
N SER A 107 -7.40 -13.61 -4.32
CA SER A 107 -6.22 -13.30 -5.11
C SER A 107 -5.63 -11.96 -4.68
N PHE A 108 -4.30 -11.90 -4.70
CA PHE A 108 -3.55 -10.71 -4.36
C PHE A 108 -2.48 -10.48 -5.41
N ASP A 109 -2.64 -9.39 -6.16
CA ASP A 109 -1.68 -8.95 -7.16
C ASP A 109 -1.02 -7.66 -6.70
N GLY A 110 0.29 -7.61 -6.72
CA GLY A 110 1.04 -6.46 -6.25
C GLY A 110 2.15 -6.03 -7.19
N GLU A 111 2.45 -4.76 -7.20
CA GLU A 111 3.54 -4.19 -7.98
C GLU A 111 4.24 -3.06 -7.24
N VAL A 112 5.52 -2.85 -7.54
CA VAL A 112 6.25 -1.63 -7.14
C VAL A 112 5.95 -0.57 -8.18
N THR A 113 5.07 0.38 -7.84
CA THR A 113 4.60 1.43 -8.75
C THR A 113 5.58 2.60 -8.88
N TYR A 114 6.41 2.80 -7.84
CA TYR A 114 7.45 3.83 -7.83
C TYR A 114 8.61 3.43 -6.91
N GLN A 115 9.83 3.76 -7.32
CA GLN A 115 11.01 3.61 -6.46
C GLN A 115 12.05 4.67 -6.75
N SER A 116 12.42 5.43 -5.71
CA SER A 116 13.53 6.37 -5.70
C SER A 116 14.51 6.07 -4.54
N SER A 117 15.47 6.95 -4.31
CA SER A 117 16.36 6.86 -3.14
C SER A 117 15.65 7.18 -1.83
N GLU A 118 14.48 7.81 -1.84
CA GLU A 118 13.78 8.35 -0.67
C GLU A 118 12.41 7.72 -0.46
N LEU A 119 11.79 7.22 -1.53
CA LEU A 119 10.41 6.73 -1.51
C LEU A 119 10.27 5.44 -2.32
N ILE A 120 9.53 4.49 -1.76
CA ILE A 120 9.05 3.29 -2.45
C ILE A 120 7.53 3.26 -2.31
N SER A 121 6.82 3.10 -3.43
CA SER A 121 5.37 2.90 -3.47
C SER A 121 5.05 1.52 -4.02
N ILE A 122 4.19 0.78 -3.30
CA ILE A 122 3.75 -0.57 -3.67
C ILE A 122 2.23 -0.58 -3.67
N ALA A 123 1.63 -0.98 -4.78
CA ALA A 123 0.21 -1.25 -4.88
C ALA A 123 -0.07 -2.74 -4.62
N ILE A 124 -1.09 -3.03 -3.83
CA ILE A 124 -1.65 -4.37 -3.66
C ILE A 124 -3.13 -4.33 -4.02
N ASN A 125 -3.47 -5.04 -5.07
CA ASN A 125 -4.86 -5.30 -5.45
C ASN A 125 -5.28 -6.63 -4.84
N GLY A 126 -6.17 -6.60 -3.87
CA GLY A 126 -6.71 -7.76 -3.19
C GLY A 126 -8.16 -8.02 -3.59
N TYR A 127 -8.47 -9.26 -3.90
CA TYR A 127 -9.84 -9.75 -4.08
C TYR A 127 -10.09 -10.90 -3.12
N VAL A 128 -11.20 -10.88 -2.41
CA VAL A 128 -11.60 -11.96 -1.50
C VAL A 128 -13.09 -12.27 -1.69
N ASN A 129 -13.39 -13.51 -2.01
CA ASN A 129 -14.73 -14.06 -2.08
C ASN A 129 -14.91 -15.14 -1.00
N SER A 130 -15.71 -14.85 0.00
CA SER A 130 -16.04 -15.75 1.10
C SER A 130 -17.51 -16.19 1.11
N GLY A 131 -18.14 -16.22 -0.07
CA GLY A 131 -19.49 -16.73 -0.24
C GLY A 131 -20.60 -15.68 -0.03
N GLY A 132 -20.32 -14.40 -0.13
CA GLY A 132 -21.29 -13.32 -0.17
C GLY A 132 -22.01 -13.20 -1.52
N ALA A 133 -22.75 -12.11 -1.73
CA ALA A 133 -23.40 -11.81 -2.99
C ALA A 133 -22.41 -11.57 -4.14
N HIS A 134 -21.22 -11.08 -3.82
CA HIS A 134 -20.05 -10.88 -4.69
C HIS A 134 -18.79 -10.87 -3.85
N GLY A 135 -17.63 -11.07 -4.49
CA GLY A 135 -16.34 -10.82 -3.85
C GLY A 135 -16.11 -9.35 -3.57
N ASN A 136 -15.17 -9.06 -2.72
CA ASN A 136 -14.74 -7.72 -2.37
C ASN A 136 -13.35 -7.45 -2.93
N SER A 137 -13.21 -6.39 -3.75
CA SER A 137 -11.95 -5.92 -4.29
C SER A 137 -11.52 -4.63 -3.60
N ASN A 138 -10.23 -4.54 -3.31
CA ASN A 138 -9.64 -3.34 -2.73
C ASN A 138 -8.20 -3.17 -3.25
N VAL A 139 -7.86 -1.97 -3.68
CA VAL A 139 -6.47 -1.58 -3.96
C VAL A 139 -5.95 -0.80 -2.78
N THR A 140 -4.75 -1.14 -2.31
CA THR A 140 -4.08 -0.40 -1.23
C THR A 140 -2.66 -0.04 -1.65
N PHE A 141 -2.32 1.24 -1.59
CA PHE A 141 -0.95 1.71 -1.76
C PHE A 141 -0.22 1.75 -0.43
N PHE A 142 1.02 1.29 -0.44
CA PHE A 142 1.95 1.32 0.68
C PHE A 142 3.16 2.14 0.29
N ASN A 143 3.35 3.26 0.98
CA ASN A 143 4.48 4.13 0.76
C ASN A 143 5.48 3.96 1.90
N PHE A 144 6.76 3.80 1.55
CA PHE A 144 7.86 3.60 2.50
C PHE A 144 8.97 4.60 2.23
N ASP A 145 9.62 5.07 3.28
CA ASP A 145 10.87 5.79 3.16
C ASP A 145 12.06 4.83 2.90
N ALA A 146 13.24 5.40 2.68
CA ALA A 146 14.47 4.63 2.46
C ALA A 146 14.87 3.70 3.63
N SER A 147 14.29 3.88 4.82
CA SER A 147 14.51 3.00 5.96
C SER A 147 13.52 1.82 6.02
N GLY A 148 12.53 1.77 5.11
CA GLY A 148 11.44 0.80 5.14
C GLY A 148 10.31 1.16 6.13
N LYS A 149 10.34 2.37 6.70
CA LYS A 149 9.25 2.88 7.54
C LYS A 149 8.05 3.21 6.64
N ARG A 150 6.88 2.66 6.95
CA ARG A 150 5.63 3.04 6.31
C ARG A 150 5.32 4.51 6.57
N LEU A 151 5.01 5.24 5.50
CA LEU A 151 4.64 6.65 5.53
C LEU A 151 3.12 6.81 5.63
N SER A 152 2.69 7.69 6.50
CA SER A 152 1.32 8.18 6.59
C SER A 152 1.12 9.37 5.66
N PHE A 153 -0.14 9.77 5.43
CA PHE A 153 -0.47 11.01 4.71
C PHE A 153 0.31 12.22 5.25
N ASN A 154 0.37 12.36 6.58
CA ASN A 154 1.07 13.47 7.22
C ASN A 154 2.60 13.38 7.15
N ASP A 155 3.18 12.20 6.89
CA ASP A 155 4.61 12.06 6.60
C ASP A 155 4.93 12.53 5.18
N ILE A 156 3.97 12.41 4.25
CA ILE A 156 4.12 12.70 2.82
C ILE A 156 3.84 14.18 2.51
N PHE A 157 2.74 14.73 3.04
CA PHE A 157 2.24 16.04 2.63
C PHE A 157 2.33 17.10 3.72
N GLU A 158 2.46 18.34 3.27
CA GLU A 158 2.27 19.55 4.07
C GLU A 158 1.15 20.43 3.48
N ASN A 159 0.73 21.45 4.21
CA ASN A 159 -0.28 22.42 3.77
C ASN A 159 -1.58 21.78 3.26
N GLN A 160 -2.21 20.98 4.10
CA GLN A 160 -3.36 20.14 3.74
C GLN A 160 -4.53 20.91 3.09
N ASP A 161 -4.83 22.14 3.55
CA ASP A 161 -5.94 22.92 2.97
C ASP A 161 -5.70 23.29 1.51
N ALA A 162 -4.48 23.72 1.18
CA ALA A 162 -4.12 24.07 -0.20
C ALA A 162 -4.00 22.81 -1.07
N LEU A 163 -3.47 21.72 -0.53
CA LEU A 163 -3.44 20.42 -1.22
C LEU A 163 -4.87 19.95 -1.53
N THR A 164 -5.79 20.03 -0.57
CA THR A 164 -7.20 19.64 -0.77
C THR A 164 -7.83 20.40 -1.96
N SER A 165 -7.53 21.70 -2.09
CA SER A 165 -8.03 22.50 -3.20
C SER A 165 -7.46 22.07 -4.56
N LEU A 166 -6.17 21.72 -4.62
CA LEU A 166 -5.53 21.19 -5.82
C LEU A 166 -6.15 19.84 -6.20
N VAL A 167 -6.21 18.90 -5.26
CA VAL A 167 -6.75 17.55 -5.49
C VAL A 167 -8.22 17.61 -5.92
N ASN A 168 -9.02 18.49 -5.32
CA ASN A 168 -10.41 18.69 -5.73
C ASN A 168 -10.53 19.16 -7.19
N SER A 169 -9.63 20.05 -7.64
CA SER A 169 -9.67 20.51 -9.03
C SER A 169 -9.38 19.38 -10.05
N TYR A 170 -8.48 18.46 -9.70
CA TYR A 170 -8.20 17.27 -10.50
C TYR A 170 -9.34 16.28 -10.47
N PHE A 171 -9.94 16.08 -9.28
CA PHE A 171 -11.14 15.23 -9.13
C PHE A 171 -12.30 15.76 -10.00
N GLU A 172 -12.58 17.06 -9.99
CA GLU A 172 -13.61 17.67 -10.80
C GLU A 172 -13.34 17.50 -12.30
N ALA A 173 -12.09 17.61 -12.74
CA ALA A 173 -11.69 17.40 -14.12
C ALA A 173 -11.86 15.93 -14.55
N GLU A 174 -11.45 14.96 -13.69
CA GLU A 174 -11.57 13.52 -13.96
C GLU A 174 -13.04 13.09 -14.03
N THR A 175 -13.89 13.70 -13.22
CA THR A 175 -15.31 13.33 -13.12
C THR A 175 -16.23 14.21 -13.96
N GLU A 176 -15.67 15.10 -14.82
CA GLU A 176 -16.44 15.99 -15.67
C GLU A 176 -17.42 15.23 -16.57
N GLY A 177 -18.68 15.63 -16.56
CA GLY A 177 -19.74 14.98 -17.34
C GLY A 177 -20.27 13.67 -16.76
N SER A 178 -19.76 13.21 -15.62
CA SER A 178 -20.33 12.08 -14.89
C SER A 178 -21.69 12.42 -14.30
N ASN A 179 -22.58 11.42 -14.23
CA ASN A 179 -23.86 11.51 -13.53
C ASN A 179 -23.85 10.81 -12.17
N ILE A 180 -22.67 10.43 -11.67
CA ILE A 180 -22.49 9.75 -10.40
C ILE A 180 -22.67 10.76 -9.25
N ASN A 181 -23.41 10.34 -8.22
CA ASN A 181 -23.54 11.12 -6.99
C ASN A 181 -22.35 10.83 -6.07
N TYR A 182 -21.21 11.44 -6.41
CA TYR A 182 -20.00 11.29 -5.61
C TYR A 182 -20.19 11.81 -4.20
N PHE A 183 -19.39 11.23 -3.26
CA PHE A 183 -19.43 11.50 -1.83
C PHE A 183 -20.83 11.32 -1.22
N PHE A 184 -21.73 10.64 -1.90
CA PHE A 184 -23.14 10.44 -1.48
C PHE A 184 -23.87 11.77 -1.16
N GLY A 185 -23.41 12.87 -1.76
CA GLY A 185 -23.92 14.22 -1.58
C GLY A 185 -23.31 14.99 -0.40
N GLU A 186 -22.27 14.46 0.23
CA GLU A 186 -21.47 15.15 1.23
C GLU A 186 -20.36 15.99 0.56
N GLU A 187 -19.59 16.72 1.36
CA GLU A 187 -18.47 17.53 0.88
C GLU A 187 -17.29 16.66 0.42
N PHE A 188 -16.52 17.19 -0.53
CA PHE A 188 -15.28 16.56 -1.00
C PHE A 188 -14.30 16.31 0.15
N HIS A 189 -13.69 15.15 0.16
CA HIS A 189 -12.57 14.80 1.04
C HIS A 189 -11.47 14.05 0.28
N LEU A 190 -10.24 14.17 0.73
CA LEU A 190 -9.10 13.45 0.17
C LEU A 190 -9.24 11.94 0.39
N PRO A 191 -8.79 11.09 -0.56
CA PRO A 191 -8.74 9.65 -0.33
C PRO A 191 -7.71 9.32 0.75
N ALA A 192 -7.99 8.28 1.52
CA ALA A 192 -7.01 7.72 2.44
C ALA A 192 -5.90 6.94 1.70
N ASN A 193 -6.15 6.58 0.45
CA ASN A 193 -5.31 5.70 -0.35
C ASN A 193 -4.57 6.50 -1.43
N ILE A 194 -3.25 6.61 -1.27
CA ILE A 194 -2.38 7.43 -2.10
C ILE A 194 -1.18 6.60 -2.50
N GLY A 195 -0.85 6.64 -3.79
CA GLY A 195 0.33 6.00 -4.36
C GLY A 195 1.21 6.97 -5.14
N PHE A 196 2.27 6.43 -5.69
CA PHE A 196 3.18 7.15 -6.59
C PHE A 196 3.46 6.30 -7.81
N ASN A 197 3.64 6.96 -8.94
CA ASN A 197 4.18 6.37 -10.17
C ASN A 197 5.22 7.33 -10.78
N ASP A 198 5.77 6.99 -11.94
CA ASP A 198 6.80 7.82 -12.61
C ASP A 198 6.26 9.19 -13.06
N GLU A 199 4.96 9.38 -13.16
CA GLU A 199 4.31 10.62 -13.59
C GLU A 199 4.03 11.56 -12.41
N GLY A 200 3.68 11.02 -11.23
CA GLY A 200 3.26 11.84 -10.09
C GLY A 200 2.66 11.07 -8.93
N VAL A 201 1.74 11.72 -8.24
CA VAL A 201 1.02 11.19 -7.09
C VAL A 201 -0.36 10.70 -7.51
N ILE A 202 -0.64 9.44 -7.21
CA ILE A 202 -1.92 8.77 -7.48
C ILE A 202 -2.86 9.02 -6.30
N PHE A 203 -4.04 9.55 -6.58
CA PHE A 203 -5.15 9.65 -5.64
C PHE A 203 -6.20 8.62 -6.03
N PHE A 204 -6.51 7.70 -5.10
CA PHE A 204 -7.28 6.51 -5.39
C PHE A 204 -8.42 6.33 -4.40
N TYR A 205 -9.65 6.35 -4.90
CA TYR A 205 -10.85 6.01 -4.14
C TYR A 205 -11.32 4.60 -4.52
N ASN A 206 -11.40 3.73 -3.53
CA ASN A 206 -11.92 2.38 -3.72
C ASN A 206 -13.45 2.38 -3.94
N VAL A 207 -13.97 1.26 -4.39
CA VAL A 207 -15.43 1.03 -4.44
C VAL A 207 -16.05 1.26 -3.07
N TYR A 208 -17.23 1.84 -3.02
CA TYR A 208 -17.94 2.24 -1.80
C TYR A 208 -17.32 3.40 -1.00
N GLU A 209 -16.15 3.90 -1.35
CA GLU A 209 -15.52 5.02 -0.62
C GLU A 209 -16.25 6.33 -0.87
N ILE A 210 -16.53 6.65 -2.14
CA ILE A 210 -17.19 7.90 -2.54
C ILE A 210 -18.37 7.69 -3.50
N ALA A 211 -18.59 6.47 -3.98
CA ALA A 211 -19.65 6.12 -4.90
C ALA A 211 -20.10 4.67 -4.68
N SER A 212 -21.16 4.22 -5.38
CA SER A 212 -21.64 2.85 -5.24
C SER A 212 -20.67 1.84 -5.87
N TYR A 213 -20.77 0.56 -5.49
CA TYR A 213 -19.97 -0.51 -6.11
C TYR A 213 -20.09 -0.55 -7.64
N ALA A 214 -21.29 -0.29 -8.16
CA ALA A 214 -21.54 -0.32 -9.59
C ALA A 214 -20.89 0.84 -10.36
N ASP A 215 -20.57 1.93 -9.67
CA ASP A 215 -19.87 3.08 -10.24
C ASP A 215 -18.33 2.87 -10.30
N GLY A 216 -17.82 1.85 -9.60
CA GLY A 216 -16.42 1.46 -9.65
C GLY A 216 -15.51 2.30 -8.76
N ILE A 217 -14.23 2.31 -9.12
CA ILE A 217 -13.19 3.12 -8.49
C ILE A 217 -13.10 4.50 -9.14
N THR A 218 -12.50 5.46 -8.45
CA THR A 218 -12.08 6.74 -9.04
C THR A 218 -10.60 6.93 -8.77
N GLU A 219 -9.81 7.12 -9.82
CA GLU A 219 -8.35 7.28 -9.76
C GLU A 219 -7.91 8.40 -10.69
N PHE A 220 -6.97 9.20 -10.22
CA PHE A 220 -6.28 10.18 -11.05
C PHE A 220 -4.87 10.44 -10.51
N THR A 221 -3.99 10.90 -11.39
CA THR A 221 -2.60 11.25 -11.05
C THR A 221 -2.40 12.75 -11.15
N ILE A 222 -1.80 13.36 -10.14
CA ILE A 222 -1.33 14.74 -10.19
C ILE A 222 0.16 14.71 -10.48
N PRO A 223 0.62 15.34 -11.61
CA PRO A 223 2.02 15.36 -11.99
C PRO A 223 2.92 15.98 -10.92
N PHE A 224 4.17 15.50 -10.82
CA PHE A 224 5.12 16.00 -9.83
C PHE A 224 5.35 17.52 -9.92
N ASP A 225 5.44 18.08 -11.10
CA ASP A 225 5.65 19.54 -11.31
C ASP A 225 4.49 20.41 -10.78
N GLU A 226 3.31 19.85 -10.55
CA GLU A 226 2.17 20.55 -9.96
C GLU A 226 2.00 20.29 -8.45
N ILE A 227 2.50 19.15 -7.93
CA ILE A 227 2.28 18.74 -6.54
C ILE A 227 3.53 18.85 -5.66
N ASP A 228 4.73 18.98 -6.23
CA ASP A 228 6.01 19.01 -5.49
C ASP A 228 6.03 19.97 -4.30
N SER A 229 5.43 21.16 -4.45
CA SER A 229 5.39 22.17 -3.39
C SER A 229 4.58 21.76 -2.14
N TYR A 230 3.89 20.63 -2.21
CA TYR A 230 3.11 20.04 -1.10
C TYR A 230 3.77 18.80 -0.52
N LEU A 231 4.85 18.29 -1.16
CA LEU A 231 5.54 17.08 -0.71
C LEU A 231 6.63 17.43 0.31
N LYS A 232 6.76 16.59 1.35
CA LYS A 232 7.82 16.66 2.36
C LYS A 232 9.06 15.83 2.02
N LEU A 233 8.97 15.03 0.96
CA LEU A 233 9.93 13.96 0.64
C LEU A 233 10.97 14.35 -0.42
N TYR A 234 11.13 15.63 -0.74
CA TYR A 234 12.07 16.15 -1.74
C TYR A 234 12.84 17.36 -1.22
#